data_773d81395501a89871585896cca70ea6
#
_entry.id   773d81395501a89871585896cca70ea6
#
_cell.length_a   1.000
_cell.length_b   1.000
_cell.length_c   1.000
_cell.angle_alpha   90.00
_cell.angle_beta   90.00
_cell.angle_gamma   90.00
#
_symmetry.space_group_name_H-M   'P 1'
#
loop_
_entity.id
_entity.type
_entity.pdbx_description
1 polymer ?
#
loop_
_entity_poly.entity_id
_entity_poly.type
_entity_poly.pdbx_seq_one_letter_code
_entity_poly.pdbx_strand_id
1 'polypeptide(L)'
;MTMMKLPLFAWGWLITAFLLIATLPVLAGAVTMLLTDRHFGTHFFDAAGGGDPILFQHLFWFFGHPEVYILLLPVWGLMPHVLSTFSRKPIYGYKAQVYSFIAIGLLSVVVWAHHFFTAGMPVPALIYFMFSTMAISLPLAVLFFCWIATMWKGAMSFETPMLFAVGFIVLFGIAGLTGLILADVAADAQYHHSYFVVAHFHYALFAGGIMGVMTGVYYWLPKWTGHMYNETLGKLHFWLTVVSFNLTF
;
A
#
# COMPACT_ATOMS: atom_id res chain seq x y z
N MET A 1 2.35 18.12 23.37
CA MET A 1 2.94 16.86 22.88
C MET A 1 3.80 17.18 21.66
N THR A 2 5.02 16.67 21.56
CA THR A 2 5.83 16.86 20.33
C THR A 2 5.44 15.78 19.31
N MET A 3 5.45 16.10 18.02
CA MET A 3 5.07 15.16 16.95
C MET A 3 5.83 13.83 17.02
N MET A 4 7.12 13.85 17.38
CA MET A 4 7.97 12.66 17.51
C MET A 4 7.61 11.75 18.71
N LYS A 5 6.52 12.04 19.43
CA LYS A 5 5.93 11.19 20.48
C LYS A 5 4.56 10.62 20.08
N LEU A 6 4.09 10.89 18.85
CA LEU A 6 2.85 10.31 18.35
C LEU A 6 3.02 8.81 18.10
N PRO A 7 1.99 7.99 18.36
CA PRO A 7 1.98 6.59 17.91
C PRO A 7 2.18 6.48 16.40
N LEU A 8 2.84 5.42 15.92
CA LEU A 8 3.03 5.19 14.48
C LEU A 8 1.70 5.08 13.72
N PHE A 9 0.67 4.56 14.36
CA PHE A 9 -0.69 4.54 13.80
C PHE A 9 -1.20 5.96 13.50
N ALA A 10 -0.97 6.91 14.40
CA ALA A 10 -1.35 8.31 14.18
C ALA A 10 -0.51 8.96 13.06
N TRP A 11 0.76 8.59 12.90
CA TRP A 11 1.59 9.01 11.77
C TRP A 11 1.06 8.49 10.44
N GLY A 12 0.66 7.21 10.38
CA GLY A 12 0.02 6.62 9.19
C GLY A 12 -1.20 7.44 8.75
N TRP A 13 -2.11 7.75 9.67
CA TRP A 13 -3.29 8.57 9.38
C TRP A 13 -2.95 10.01 9.00
N LEU A 14 -1.94 10.61 9.62
CA LEU A 14 -1.52 11.98 9.31
C LEU A 14 -1.02 12.08 7.86
N ILE A 15 -0.15 11.17 7.42
CA ILE A 15 0.36 11.17 6.05
C ILE A 15 -0.77 10.85 5.07
N THR A 16 -1.64 9.90 5.39
CA THR A 16 -2.85 9.60 4.61
C THR A 16 -3.71 10.84 4.39
N ALA A 17 -3.95 11.64 5.42
CA ALA A 17 -4.74 12.88 5.30
C ALA A 17 -4.09 13.89 4.34
N PHE A 18 -2.77 14.06 4.38
CA PHE A 18 -2.05 14.92 3.43
C PHE A 18 -2.17 14.41 2.00
N LEU A 19 -2.04 13.10 1.78
CA LEU A 19 -2.20 12.51 0.45
C LEU A 19 -3.62 12.70 -0.11
N LEU A 20 -4.65 12.47 0.72
CA LEU A 20 -6.04 12.71 0.33
C LEU A 20 -6.27 14.16 -0.12
N ILE A 21 -5.80 15.14 0.66
CA ILE A 21 -5.95 16.56 0.32
C ILE A 21 -5.21 16.90 -0.99
N ALA A 22 -4.03 16.31 -1.21
CA ALA A 22 -3.22 16.60 -2.39
C ALA A 22 -3.78 15.97 -3.68
N THR A 23 -4.37 14.78 -3.62
CA THR A 23 -4.63 13.98 -4.82
C THR A 23 -6.10 13.78 -5.17
N LEU A 24 -7.01 13.79 -4.20
CA LEU A 24 -8.46 13.67 -4.47
C LEU A 24 -9.03 14.79 -5.36
N PRO A 25 -8.61 16.06 -5.24
CA PRO A 25 -9.09 17.10 -6.16
C PRO A 25 -8.75 16.82 -7.62
N VAL A 26 -7.60 16.18 -7.89
CA VAL A 26 -7.20 15.81 -9.27
C VAL A 26 -8.09 14.69 -9.80
N LEU A 27 -8.39 13.68 -8.98
CA LEU A 27 -9.35 12.64 -9.35
C LEU A 27 -10.74 13.23 -9.61
N ALA A 28 -11.22 14.12 -8.73
CA ALA A 28 -12.51 14.78 -8.90
C ALA A 28 -12.56 15.56 -10.21
N GLY A 29 -11.47 16.27 -10.57
CA GLY A 29 -11.32 16.94 -11.85
C GLY A 29 -11.40 15.97 -13.03
N ALA A 30 -10.64 14.88 -13.00
CA ALA A 30 -10.64 13.87 -14.07
C ALA A 30 -12.03 13.25 -14.29
N VAL A 31 -12.72 12.88 -13.21
CA VAL A 31 -14.08 12.31 -13.31
C VAL A 31 -15.09 13.34 -13.80
N THR A 32 -14.97 14.60 -13.38
CA THR A 32 -15.83 15.69 -13.87
C THR A 32 -15.62 15.91 -15.36
N MET A 33 -14.38 15.96 -15.84
CA MET A 33 -14.06 16.07 -17.27
C MET A 33 -14.65 14.88 -18.05
N LEU A 34 -14.54 13.66 -17.55
CA LEU A 34 -15.14 12.47 -18.16
C LEU A 34 -16.67 12.54 -18.21
N LEU A 35 -17.32 13.04 -17.16
CA LEU A 35 -18.78 13.26 -17.12
C LEU A 35 -19.21 14.30 -18.15
N THR A 36 -18.45 15.38 -18.33
CA THR A 36 -18.76 16.39 -19.35
C THR A 36 -18.56 15.86 -20.77
N ASP A 37 -17.55 15.04 -21.02
CA ASP A 37 -17.38 14.36 -22.30
C ASP A 37 -18.59 13.46 -22.63
N ARG A 38 -19.12 12.74 -21.64
CA ARG A 38 -20.25 11.83 -21.84
C ARG A 38 -21.62 12.49 -21.97
N HIS A 39 -21.82 13.65 -21.35
CA HIS A 39 -23.16 14.25 -21.20
C HIS A 39 -23.29 15.64 -21.81
N PHE A 40 -22.19 16.34 -22.04
CA PHE A 40 -22.21 17.75 -22.48
C PHE A 40 -21.44 18.02 -23.78
N GLY A 41 -20.95 16.95 -24.45
CA GLY A 41 -20.28 17.07 -25.75
C GLY A 41 -18.91 17.74 -25.68
N THR A 42 -18.23 17.74 -24.54
CA THR A 42 -16.81 18.09 -24.46
C THR A 42 -15.94 16.93 -24.96
N HIS A 43 -14.69 17.21 -25.32
CA HIS A 43 -13.78 16.22 -25.91
C HIS A 43 -12.42 16.22 -25.20
N PHE A 44 -12.40 16.24 -23.85
CA PHE A 44 -11.14 16.21 -23.10
C PHE A 44 -10.33 14.93 -23.37
N PHE A 45 -11.01 13.80 -23.49
CA PHE A 45 -10.41 12.46 -23.61
C PHE A 45 -10.79 11.74 -24.91
N ASP A 46 -11.64 12.33 -25.73
CA ASP A 46 -12.04 11.78 -27.02
C ASP A 46 -11.08 12.25 -28.12
N ALA A 47 -10.27 11.31 -28.66
CA ALA A 47 -9.29 11.60 -29.69
C ALA A 47 -9.94 12.08 -31.00
N ALA A 48 -11.15 11.62 -31.35
CA ALA A 48 -11.85 12.06 -32.56
C ALA A 48 -12.25 13.54 -32.47
N GLY A 49 -12.50 14.05 -31.28
CA GLY A 49 -12.80 15.46 -31.03
C GLY A 49 -11.57 16.34 -30.73
N GLY A 50 -10.35 15.78 -30.80
CA GLY A 50 -9.10 16.49 -30.51
C GLY A 50 -8.61 16.37 -29.06
N GLY A 51 -9.25 15.51 -28.26
CA GLY A 51 -8.83 15.19 -26.90
C GLY A 51 -7.73 14.12 -26.84
N ASP A 52 -7.29 13.80 -25.61
CA ASP A 52 -6.24 12.81 -25.39
C ASP A 52 -6.63 11.82 -24.27
N PRO A 53 -6.85 10.52 -24.59
CA PRO A 53 -7.13 9.50 -23.56
C PRO A 53 -5.96 9.27 -22.61
N ILE A 54 -4.71 9.56 -23.01
CA ILE A 54 -3.54 9.47 -22.12
C ILE A 54 -3.61 10.53 -21.03
N LEU A 55 -4.18 11.70 -21.32
CA LEU A 55 -4.42 12.73 -20.31
C LEU A 55 -5.28 12.18 -19.15
N PHE A 56 -6.35 11.39 -19.46
CA PHE A 56 -7.13 10.73 -18.40
C PHE A 56 -6.27 9.82 -17.55
N GLN A 57 -5.37 9.03 -18.15
CA GLN A 57 -4.50 8.12 -17.40
C GLN A 57 -3.53 8.90 -16.48
N HIS A 58 -2.97 10.01 -16.94
CA HIS A 58 -2.15 10.88 -16.08
C HIS A 58 -2.92 11.42 -14.88
N LEU A 59 -4.11 11.99 -15.11
CA LEU A 59 -4.93 12.57 -14.05
C LEU A 59 -5.43 11.51 -13.07
N PHE A 60 -5.90 10.36 -13.59
CA PHE A 60 -6.37 9.26 -12.75
C PHE A 60 -5.24 8.68 -11.89
N TRP A 61 -4.09 8.34 -12.50
CA TRP A 61 -3.01 7.68 -11.78
C TRP A 61 -2.23 8.61 -10.86
N PHE A 62 -2.27 9.93 -11.09
CA PHE A 62 -1.75 10.90 -10.12
C PHE A 62 -2.47 10.78 -8.75
N PHE A 63 -3.73 10.36 -8.73
CA PHE A 63 -4.41 9.90 -7.54
C PHE A 63 -4.20 8.40 -7.30
N GLY A 64 -4.32 7.57 -8.32
CA GLY A 64 -4.43 6.13 -8.20
C GLY A 64 -3.22 5.45 -7.56
N HIS A 65 -1.99 5.95 -7.79
CA HIS A 65 -0.83 5.43 -7.07
C HIS A 65 -0.80 5.89 -5.60
N PRO A 66 -0.92 7.18 -5.26
CA PRO A 66 -1.11 7.59 -3.86
C PRO A 66 -2.26 6.87 -3.14
N GLU A 67 -3.32 6.47 -3.83
CA GLU A 67 -4.45 5.73 -3.25
C GLU A 67 -4.01 4.43 -2.58
N VAL A 68 -3.12 3.66 -3.21
CA VAL A 68 -2.63 2.41 -2.60
C VAL A 68 -1.88 2.69 -1.29
N TYR A 69 -1.13 3.81 -1.20
CA TYR A 69 -0.48 4.21 0.05
C TYR A 69 -1.44 4.80 1.07
N ILE A 70 -2.49 5.50 0.64
CA ILE A 70 -3.61 5.96 1.48
C ILE A 70 -4.24 4.77 2.22
N LEU A 71 -4.45 3.65 1.52
CA LEU A 71 -4.99 2.43 2.11
C LEU A 71 -4.01 1.73 3.07
N LEU A 72 -2.72 1.74 2.74
CA LEU A 72 -1.70 0.94 3.43
C LEU A 72 -1.08 1.64 4.63
N LEU A 73 -0.84 2.96 4.58
CA LEU A 73 -0.14 3.69 5.64
C LEU A 73 -0.77 3.56 7.03
N PRO A 74 -2.11 3.65 7.20
CA PRO A 74 -2.73 3.42 8.51
C PRO A 74 -2.45 2.02 9.05
N VAL A 75 -2.55 1.02 8.19
CA VAL A 75 -2.29 -0.39 8.53
C VAL A 75 -0.83 -0.60 8.92
N TRP A 76 0.11 -0.02 8.16
CA TRP A 76 1.53 -0.10 8.47
C TRP A 76 1.89 0.60 9.78
N GLY A 77 1.16 1.64 10.16
CA GLY A 77 1.27 2.28 11.46
C GLY A 77 0.74 1.43 12.61
N LEU A 78 -0.24 0.56 12.34
CA LEU A 78 -0.77 -0.40 13.31
C LEU A 78 0.19 -1.56 13.57
N MET A 79 0.87 -2.07 12.54
CA MET A 79 1.71 -3.27 12.65
C MET A 79 2.70 -3.22 13.82
N PRO A 80 3.50 -2.15 14.03
CA PRO A 80 4.43 -2.09 15.16
C PRO A 80 3.79 -2.24 16.53
N HIS A 81 2.54 -1.81 16.71
CA HIS A 81 1.82 -1.96 17.98
C HIS A 81 1.52 -3.43 18.29
N VAL A 82 1.01 -4.16 17.29
CA VAL A 82 0.68 -5.59 17.46
C VAL A 82 1.97 -6.40 17.59
N LEU A 83 2.94 -6.20 16.69
CA LEU A 83 4.22 -6.90 16.73
C LEU A 83 4.96 -6.69 18.07
N SER A 84 5.00 -5.46 18.57
CA SER A 84 5.61 -5.13 19.87
C SER A 84 4.92 -5.84 21.02
N THR A 85 3.59 -5.84 21.04
CA THR A 85 2.78 -6.50 22.08
C THR A 85 3.03 -8.00 22.15
N PHE A 86 2.91 -8.68 21.00
CA PHE A 86 3.02 -10.14 20.94
C PHE A 86 4.46 -10.67 20.88
N SER A 87 5.44 -9.80 20.64
CA SER A 87 6.87 -10.12 20.77
C SER A 87 7.45 -9.74 22.14
N ARG A 88 6.66 -9.04 22.98
CA ARG A 88 7.08 -8.52 24.29
C ARG A 88 8.37 -7.70 24.20
N LYS A 89 8.47 -6.89 23.15
CA LYS A 89 9.62 -6.03 22.85
C LYS A 89 9.18 -4.62 22.48
N PRO A 90 9.98 -3.60 22.77
CA PRO A 90 9.73 -2.25 22.26
C PRO A 90 9.82 -2.23 20.74
N ILE A 91 9.09 -1.30 20.11
CA ILE A 91 9.14 -1.04 18.66
C ILE A 91 10.57 -0.68 18.27
N TYR A 92 11.12 -1.41 17.30
CA TYR A 92 12.43 -1.11 16.74
C TYR A 92 12.35 0.02 15.71
N GLY A 93 13.30 0.95 15.79
CA GLY A 93 13.48 1.95 14.73
C GLY A 93 12.34 2.97 14.60
N TYR A 94 11.68 3.39 15.69
CA TYR A 94 10.55 4.32 15.65
C TYR A 94 10.80 5.54 14.72
N LYS A 95 11.95 6.23 14.88
CA LYS A 95 12.28 7.40 14.04
C LYS A 95 12.46 7.02 12.56
N ALA A 96 13.11 5.88 12.30
CA ALA A 96 13.29 5.40 10.95
C ALA A 96 11.93 5.11 10.27
N GLN A 97 10.99 4.51 11.00
CA GLN A 97 9.64 4.25 10.51
C GLN A 97 8.88 5.56 10.24
N VAL A 98 8.97 6.57 11.13
CA VAL A 98 8.36 7.89 10.91
C VAL A 98 8.91 8.55 9.64
N TYR A 99 10.24 8.58 9.48
CA TYR A 99 10.85 9.16 8.28
C TYR A 99 10.51 8.35 7.01
N SER A 100 10.37 7.03 7.12
CA SER A 100 9.90 6.20 6.00
C SER A 100 8.47 6.55 5.59
N PHE A 101 7.54 6.76 6.54
CA PHE A 101 6.17 7.20 6.21
C PHE A 101 6.17 8.53 5.48
N ILE A 102 6.95 9.50 5.95
CA ILE A 102 7.08 10.81 5.28
C ILE A 102 7.67 10.65 3.88
N ALA A 103 8.74 9.88 3.73
CA ALA A 103 9.39 9.64 2.44
C ALA A 103 8.45 8.93 1.45
N ILE A 104 7.70 7.91 1.90
CA ILE A 104 6.70 7.22 1.08
C ILE A 104 5.62 8.19 0.63
N GLY A 105 5.08 9.01 1.56
CA GLY A 105 4.09 10.02 1.20
C GLY A 105 4.58 10.99 0.12
N LEU A 106 5.81 11.50 0.24
CA LEU A 106 6.40 12.40 -0.74
C LEU A 106 6.70 11.72 -2.08
N LEU A 107 7.26 10.50 -2.06
CA LEU A 107 7.58 9.76 -3.27
C LEU A 107 6.33 9.28 -4.01
N SER A 108 5.25 8.97 -3.30
CA SER A 108 4.03 8.42 -3.90
C SER A 108 3.42 9.33 -4.97
N VAL A 109 3.61 10.65 -4.87
CA VAL A 109 3.04 11.62 -5.83
C VAL A 109 3.94 11.89 -7.06
N VAL A 110 5.07 11.19 -7.18
CA VAL A 110 6.02 11.40 -8.32
C VAL A 110 6.30 10.11 -9.10
N VAL A 111 5.49 9.05 -8.91
CA VAL A 111 5.72 7.72 -9.51
C VAL A 111 4.55 7.20 -10.36
N TRP A 112 3.45 7.95 -10.47
CA TRP A 112 2.16 7.46 -10.97
C TRP A 112 2.18 6.86 -12.38
N ALA A 113 3.08 7.30 -13.27
CA ALA A 113 3.01 6.88 -14.67
C ALA A 113 3.60 5.47 -14.93
N HIS A 114 4.11 4.78 -13.90
CA HIS A 114 4.43 3.37 -14.04
C HIS A 114 3.18 2.48 -14.29
N HIS A 115 1.99 3.00 -14.04
CA HIS A 115 0.74 2.30 -14.34
C HIS A 115 0.40 2.23 -15.84
N PHE A 116 1.14 2.95 -16.69
CA PHE A 116 0.93 2.94 -18.14
C PHE A 116 2.24 3.06 -18.94
N PHE A 117 3.27 2.32 -18.53
CA PHE A 117 4.57 2.26 -19.21
C PHE A 117 4.46 1.88 -20.69
N THR A 118 3.46 1.06 -21.06
CA THR A 118 3.24 0.60 -22.44
C THR A 118 2.34 1.53 -23.27
N ALA A 119 1.93 2.68 -22.75
CA ALA A 119 1.04 3.62 -23.46
C ALA A 119 1.75 4.56 -24.45
N GLY A 120 3.04 4.33 -24.74
CA GLY A 120 3.77 5.12 -25.73
C GLY A 120 4.48 6.36 -25.17
N MET A 121 4.83 6.36 -23.88
CA MET A 121 5.60 7.45 -23.28
C MET A 121 7.01 7.59 -23.91
N PRO A 122 7.55 8.83 -24.00
CA PRO A 122 8.91 9.05 -24.48
C PRO A 122 9.94 8.45 -23.49
N VAL A 123 11.06 7.96 -24.02
CA VAL A 123 12.12 7.29 -23.25
C VAL A 123 12.58 8.07 -22.01
N PRO A 124 12.79 9.39 -22.05
CA PRO A 124 13.17 10.11 -20.82
C PRO A 124 12.12 10.02 -19.70
N ALA A 125 10.83 10.00 -20.04
CA ALA A 125 9.76 9.83 -19.06
C ALA A 125 9.75 8.39 -18.49
N LEU A 126 9.93 7.37 -19.33
CA LEU A 126 10.06 5.99 -18.91
C LEU A 126 11.20 5.83 -17.89
N ILE A 127 12.37 6.38 -18.18
CA ILE A 127 13.54 6.34 -17.30
C ILE A 127 13.25 7.06 -15.97
N TYR A 128 12.65 8.25 -16.04
CA TYR A 128 12.29 9.01 -14.82
C TYR A 128 11.35 8.21 -13.92
N PHE A 129 10.23 7.70 -14.46
CA PHE A 129 9.25 6.97 -13.67
C PHE A 129 9.77 5.60 -13.20
N MET A 130 10.65 4.95 -13.93
CA MET A 130 11.36 3.75 -13.49
C MET A 130 12.19 4.03 -12.23
N PHE A 131 13.09 5.00 -12.27
CA PHE A 131 13.97 5.29 -11.13
C PHE A 131 13.20 5.86 -9.93
N SER A 132 12.23 6.75 -10.15
CA SER A 132 11.41 7.29 -9.06
C SER A 132 10.58 6.18 -8.38
N THR A 133 10.07 5.23 -9.15
CA THR A 133 9.34 4.06 -8.63
C THR A 133 10.28 3.13 -7.85
N MET A 134 11.46 2.83 -8.36
CA MET A 134 12.45 2.04 -7.63
C MET A 134 12.88 2.70 -6.32
N ALA A 135 12.98 4.03 -6.30
CA ALA A 135 13.38 4.78 -5.10
C ALA A 135 12.43 4.57 -3.91
N ILE A 136 11.12 4.37 -4.15
CA ILE A 136 10.15 4.15 -3.07
C ILE A 136 10.37 2.82 -2.33
N SER A 137 11.05 1.85 -2.97
CA SER A 137 11.39 0.58 -2.34
C SER A 137 12.34 0.74 -1.14
N LEU A 138 13.15 1.79 -1.11
CA LEU A 138 14.10 2.03 0.00
C LEU A 138 13.39 2.30 1.33
N PRO A 139 12.51 3.30 1.46
CA PRO A 139 11.77 3.51 2.70
C PRO A 139 10.82 2.35 3.03
N LEU A 140 10.28 1.63 2.03
CA LEU A 140 9.50 0.41 2.25
C LEU A 140 10.36 -0.71 2.87
N ALA A 141 11.57 -0.92 2.38
CA ALA A 141 12.49 -1.90 2.95
C ALA A 141 12.86 -1.54 4.40
N VAL A 142 13.05 -0.25 4.72
CA VAL A 142 13.31 0.20 6.10
C VAL A 142 12.14 -0.18 7.01
N LEU A 143 10.88 0.05 6.60
CA LEU A 143 9.71 -0.36 7.37
C LEU A 143 9.69 -1.87 7.58
N PHE A 144 9.84 -2.63 6.50
CA PHE A 144 9.82 -4.09 6.51
C PHE A 144 10.86 -4.67 7.48
N PHE A 145 12.11 -4.20 7.41
CA PHE A 145 13.16 -4.63 8.31
C PHE A 145 12.95 -4.16 9.76
N CYS A 146 12.34 -3.00 10.00
CA CYS A 146 11.97 -2.56 11.34
C CYS A 146 10.92 -3.48 11.96
N TRP A 147 9.95 -3.98 11.20
CA TRP A 147 8.96 -4.96 11.67
C TRP A 147 9.63 -6.29 12.05
N ILE A 148 10.49 -6.82 11.18
CA ILE A 148 11.27 -8.04 11.48
C ILE A 148 12.15 -7.84 12.72
N ALA A 149 12.86 -6.71 12.82
CA ALA A 149 13.73 -6.40 13.96
C ALA A 149 12.94 -6.24 15.27
N THR A 150 11.69 -5.78 15.21
CA THR A 150 10.79 -5.73 16.37
C THR A 150 10.51 -7.13 16.90
N MET A 151 10.34 -8.12 16.02
CA MET A 151 10.14 -9.53 16.39
C MET A 151 11.43 -10.25 16.80
N TRP A 152 12.57 -9.86 16.22
CA TRP A 152 13.85 -10.55 16.39
C TRP A 152 14.26 -10.68 17.84
N LYS A 153 14.54 -11.92 18.31
CA LYS A 153 14.83 -12.25 19.70
C LYS A 153 13.74 -11.84 20.70
N GLY A 154 12.49 -11.68 20.26
CA GLY A 154 11.34 -11.47 21.14
C GLY A 154 10.80 -12.77 21.72
N ALA A 155 10.10 -12.69 22.84
CA ALA A 155 9.32 -13.79 23.40
C ALA A 155 7.94 -13.83 22.70
N MET A 156 7.94 -14.30 21.44
CA MET A 156 6.75 -14.26 20.59
C MET A 156 5.67 -15.22 21.06
N SER A 157 4.43 -14.76 21.02
CA SER A 157 3.24 -15.59 21.19
C SER A 157 2.36 -15.46 19.93
N PHE A 158 1.78 -16.60 19.49
CA PHE A 158 1.09 -16.70 18.20
C PHE A 158 -0.43 -16.82 18.37
N GLU A 159 -1.02 -15.83 19.04
CA GLU A 159 -2.46 -15.63 19.04
C GLU A 159 -2.92 -15.07 17.68
N THR A 160 -4.21 -15.12 17.41
CA THR A 160 -4.80 -14.75 16.11
C THR A 160 -4.31 -13.41 15.55
N PRO A 161 -4.24 -12.30 16.33
CA PRO A 161 -3.72 -11.03 15.80
C PRO A 161 -2.27 -11.14 15.31
N MET A 162 -1.43 -11.88 16.04
CA MET A 162 -0.03 -12.06 15.67
C MET A 162 0.14 -12.94 14.43
N LEU A 163 -0.72 -13.96 14.26
CA LEU A 163 -0.71 -14.78 13.05
C LEU A 163 -1.01 -13.92 11.82
N PHE A 164 -2.05 -13.07 11.88
CA PHE A 164 -2.36 -12.15 10.78
C PHE A 164 -1.23 -11.14 10.54
N ALA A 165 -0.58 -10.62 11.59
CA ALA A 165 0.56 -9.71 11.46
C ALA A 165 1.78 -10.38 10.80
N VAL A 166 2.10 -11.62 11.15
CA VAL A 166 3.19 -12.39 10.53
C VAL A 166 2.83 -12.76 9.09
N GLY A 167 1.59 -13.20 8.85
CA GLY A 167 1.09 -13.47 7.49
C GLY A 167 1.16 -12.24 6.60
N PHE A 168 0.77 -11.07 7.11
CA PHE A 168 0.97 -9.78 6.45
C PHE A 168 2.44 -9.58 6.04
N ILE A 169 3.40 -9.73 6.96
CA ILE A 169 4.82 -9.51 6.67
C ILE A 169 5.30 -10.45 5.57
N VAL A 170 4.97 -11.74 5.64
CA VAL A 170 5.41 -12.75 4.65
C VAL A 170 4.84 -12.44 3.26
N LEU A 171 3.53 -12.26 3.16
CA LEU A 171 2.87 -12.05 1.87
C LEU A 171 3.16 -10.66 1.29
N PHE A 172 3.20 -9.62 2.13
CA PHE A 172 3.61 -8.29 1.69
C PHE A 172 5.08 -8.24 1.24
N GLY A 173 5.95 -9.08 1.82
CA GLY A 173 7.33 -9.27 1.36
C GLY A 173 7.39 -9.75 -0.10
N ILE A 174 6.50 -10.67 -0.50
CA ILE A 174 6.36 -11.13 -1.89
C ILE A 174 5.90 -9.97 -2.78
N ALA A 175 4.91 -9.18 -2.32
CA ALA A 175 4.46 -7.99 -3.05
C ALA A 175 5.59 -6.97 -3.28
N GLY A 176 6.44 -6.75 -2.28
CA GLY A 176 7.58 -5.83 -2.41
C GLY A 176 8.57 -6.27 -3.49
N LEU A 177 8.87 -7.57 -3.55
CA LEU A 177 9.76 -8.14 -4.57
C LEU A 177 9.14 -8.08 -5.98
N THR A 178 7.88 -8.45 -6.13
CA THR A 178 7.18 -8.38 -7.43
C THR A 178 6.98 -6.92 -7.87
N GLY A 179 6.78 -5.99 -6.94
CA GLY A 179 6.72 -4.56 -7.24
C GLY A 179 8.03 -3.99 -7.76
N LEU A 180 9.17 -4.47 -7.25
CA LEU A 180 10.47 -4.06 -7.74
C LEU A 180 10.73 -4.55 -9.19
N ILE A 181 10.26 -5.77 -9.53
CA ILE A 181 10.29 -6.28 -10.90
C ILE A 181 9.43 -5.40 -11.83
N LEU A 182 8.20 -5.06 -11.42
CA LEU A 182 7.31 -4.21 -12.22
C LEU A 182 7.77 -2.74 -12.29
N ALA A 183 8.62 -2.29 -11.39
CA ALA A 183 9.22 -0.96 -11.45
C ALA A 183 10.23 -0.83 -12.61
N ASP A 184 10.84 -1.94 -13.04
CA ASP A 184 11.75 -1.98 -14.19
C ASP A 184 10.96 -1.99 -15.49
N VAL A 185 11.11 -0.94 -16.30
CA VAL A 185 10.41 -0.77 -17.60
C VAL A 185 10.65 -1.95 -18.54
N ALA A 186 11.86 -2.51 -18.56
CA ALA A 186 12.17 -3.64 -19.45
C ALA A 186 11.46 -4.92 -19.01
N ALA A 187 11.35 -5.15 -17.70
CA ALA A 187 10.60 -6.27 -17.16
C ALA A 187 9.07 -6.02 -17.27
N ASP A 188 8.61 -4.82 -16.93
CA ASP A 188 7.19 -4.47 -17.00
C ASP A 188 6.65 -4.61 -18.42
N ALA A 189 7.42 -4.27 -19.45
CA ALA A 189 7.00 -4.45 -20.84
C ALA A 189 6.57 -5.90 -21.19
N GLN A 190 7.07 -6.90 -20.44
CA GLN A 190 6.71 -8.30 -20.60
C GLN A 190 5.51 -8.70 -19.71
N TYR A 191 5.36 -8.06 -18.54
CA TYR A 191 4.35 -8.42 -17.55
C TYR A 191 3.15 -7.48 -17.53
N HIS A 192 3.23 -6.31 -18.18
CA HIS A 192 2.17 -5.32 -18.21
C HIS A 192 0.85 -5.93 -18.71
N HIS A 193 -0.28 -5.62 -18.06
CA HIS A 193 -1.58 -6.19 -18.33
C HIS A 193 -1.69 -7.72 -18.21
N SER A 194 -0.68 -8.40 -17.65
CA SER A 194 -0.73 -9.83 -17.36
C SER A 194 -1.28 -10.10 -15.96
N TYR A 195 -1.55 -11.38 -15.66
CA TYR A 195 -1.97 -11.79 -14.32
C TYR A 195 -0.88 -11.61 -13.26
N PHE A 196 0.39 -11.45 -13.68
CA PHE A 196 1.48 -11.10 -12.76
C PHE A 196 1.24 -9.75 -12.06
N VAL A 197 0.73 -8.74 -12.79
CA VAL A 197 0.33 -7.45 -12.19
C VAL A 197 -0.83 -7.63 -11.23
N VAL A 198 -1.82 -8.47 -11.61
CA VAL A 198 -2.99 -8.78 -10.77
C VAL A 198 -2.54 -9.43 -9.46
N ALA A 199 -1.64 -10.42 -9.54
CA ALA A 199 -1.06 -11.04 -8.35
C ALA A 199 -0.30 -10.02 -7.51
N HIS A 200 0.56 -9.20 -8.11
CA HIS A 200 1.31 -8.17 -7.40
C HIS A 200 0.41 -7.28 -6.54
N PHE A 201 -0.60 -6.65 -7.14
CA PHE A 201 -1.41 -5.70 -6.37
C PHE A 201 -2.32 -6.40 -5.35
N HIS A 202 -2.74 -7.66 -5.57
CA HIS A 202 -3.45 -8.41 -4.55
C HIS A 202 -2.54 -8.77 -3.36
N TYR A 203 -1.31 -9.19 -3.58
CA TYR A 203 -0.34 -9.38 -2.49
C TYR A 203 -0.04 -8.05 -1.76
N ALA A 204 -0.02 -6.92 -2.46
CA ALA A 204 0.16 -5.62 -1.84
C ALA A 204 -1.07 -5.18 -1.03
N LEU A 205 -2.27 -5.17 -1.64
CA LEU A 205 -3.46 -4.58 -1.03
C LEU A 205 -4.22 -5.56 -0.13
N PHE A 206 -4.38 -6.83 -0.53
CA PHE A 206 -5.04 -7.82 0.32
C PHE A 206 -4.15 -8.20 1.50
N ALA A 207 -2.94 -8.66 1.24
CA ALA A 207 -2.03 -9.02 2.32
C ALA A 207 -1.58 -7.78 3.09
N GLY A 208 -1.17 -6.72 2.39
CA GLY A 208 -0.70 -5.47 2.99
C GLY A 208 -1.80 -4.62 3.66
N GLY A 209 -3.04 -4.71 3.19
CA GLY A 209 -4.19 -3.97 3.69
C GLY A 209 -5.14 -4.84 4.52
N ILE A 210 -5.86 -5.78 3.87
CA ILE A 210 -6.96 -6.53 4.51
C ILE A 210 -6.45 -7.39 5.69
N MET A 211 -5.34 -8.12 5.53
CA MET A 211 -4.79 -8.90 6.65
C MET A 211 -4.35 -7.99 7.81
N GLY A 212 -3.83 -6.80 7.49
CA GLY A 212 -3.50 -5.83 8.50
C GLY A 212 -4.73 -5.25 9.22
N VAL A 213 -5.83 -5.02 8.52
CA VAL A 213 -7.12 -4.66 9.13
C VAL A 213 -7.60 -5.79 10.05
N MET A 214 -7.54 -7.06 9.60
CA MET A 214 -7.88 -8.22 10.44
C MET A 214 -6.99 -8.30 11.68
N THR A 215 -5.69 -8.02 11.54
CA THR A 215 -4.78 -7.88 12.69
C THR A 215 -5.33 -6.90 13.73
N GLY A 216 -5.74 -5.70 13.27
CA GLY A 216 -6.30 -4.66 14.11
C GLY A 216 -7.63 -5.04 14.74
N VAL A 217 -8.54 -5.64 13.97
CA VAL A 217 -9.85 -6.10 14.46
C VAL A 217 -9.67 -7.11 15.58
N TYR A 218 -8.91 -8.18 15.37
CA TYR A 218 -8.65 -9.19 16.41
C TYR A 218 -7.92 -8.63 17.64
N TYR A 219 -7.02 -7.65 17.43
CA TYR A 219 -6.28 -7.01 18.52
C TYR A 219 -7.17 -6.09 19.38
N TRP A 220 -8.07 -5.33 18.76
CA TRP A 220 -8.88 -4.33 19.45
C TRP A 220 -10.28 -4.79 19.84
N LEU A 221 -10.86 -5.78 19.14
CA LEU A 221 -12.23 -6.26 19.41
C LEU A 221 -12.46 -6.60 20.89
N PRO A 222 -11.55 -7.35 21.56
CA PRO A 222 -11.75 -7.62 23.00
C PRO A 222 -11.72 -6.37 23.86
N LYS A 223 -10.94 -5.34 23.45
CA LYS A 223 -10.86 -4.08 24.19
C LYS A 223 -12.12 -3.22 24.00
N TRP A 224 -12.77 -3.30 22.85
CA TRP A 224 -13.99 -2.56 22.56
C TRP A 224 -15.23 -3.21 23.18
N THR A 225 -15.28 -4.53 23.14
CA THR A 225 -16.48 -5.30 23.55
C THR A 225 -16.43 -5.83 24.97
N GLY A 226 -15.23 -5.92 25.55
CA GLY A 226 -14.98 -6.61 26.83
C GLY A 226 -15.03 -8.13 26.73
N HIS A 227 -15.18 -8.70 25.54
CA HIS A 227 -15.32 -10.13 25.31
C HIS A 227 -14.24 -10.65 24.37
N MET A 228 -13.62 -11.79 24.73
CA MET A 228 -12.69 -12.50 23.84
C MET A 228 -13.47 -13.26 22.77
N TYR A 229 -12.96 -13.22 21.56
CA TYR A 229 -13.41 -14.11 20.47
C TYR A 229 -12.91 -15.53 20.70
N ASN A 230 -13.46 -16.48 19.94
CA ASN A 230 -12.98 -17.87 19.97
C ASN A 230 -11.65 -17.98 19.21
N GLU A 231 -10.58 -18.27 19.94
CA GLU A 231 -9.21 -18.31 19.40
C GLU A 231 -9.03 -19.41 18.34
N THR A 232 -9.69 -20.56 18.50
CA THR A 232 -9.64 -21.65 17.51
C THR A 232 -10.26 -21.25 16.20
N LEU A 233 -11.42 -20.59 16.23
CA LEU A 233 -12.08 -20.04 15.03
C LEU A 233 -11.25 -18.92 14.40
N GLY A 234 -10.62 -18.07 15.22
CA GLY A 234 -9.71 -17.03 14.74
C GLY A 234 -8.51 -17.59 13.98
N LYS A 235 -7.88 -18.64 14.52
CA LYS A 235 -6.78 -19.35 13.84
C LYS A 235 -7.23 -20.07 12.58
N LEU A 236 -8.41 -20.68 12.60
CA LEU A 236 -9.01 -21.29 11.41
C LEU A 236 -9.26 -20.24 10.32
N HIS A 237 -9.80 -19.09 10.69
CA HIS A 237 -10.00 -17.97 9.76
C HIS A 237 -8.67 -17.53 9.12
N PHE A 238 -7.61 -17.39 9.92
CA PHE A 238 -6.28 -17.04 9.39
C PHE A 238 -5.80 -18.06 8.35
N TRP A 239 -5.81 -19.36 8.68
CA TRP A 239 -5.32 -20.39 7.77
C TRP A 239 -6.14 -20.53 6.51
N LEU A 240 -7.48 -20.47 6.60
CA LEU A 240 -8.34 -20.46 5.43
C LEU A 240 -8.05 -19.26 4.54
N THR A 241 -7.86 -18.08 5.13
CA THR A 241 -7.52 -16.86 4.40
C THR A 241 -6.19 -16.99 3.65
N VAL A 242 -5.13 -17.43 4.32
CA VAL A 242 -3.80 -17.55 3.71
C VAL A 242 -3.81 -18.61 2.61
N VAL A 243 -4.38 -19.80 2.87
CA VAL A 243 -4.39 -20.89 1.88
C VAL A 243 -5.20 -20.51 0.65
N SER A 244 -6.44 -20.03 0.83
CA SER A 244 -7.29 -19.65 -0.30
C SER A 244 -6.71 -18.50 -1.11
N PHE A 245 -6.13 -17.52 -0.45
CA PHE A 245 -5.47 -16.40 -1.12
C PHE A 245 -4.31 -16.87 -2.03
N ASN A 246 -3.40 -17.70 -1.50
CA ASN A 246 -2.26 -18.20 -2.27
C ASN A 246 -2.65 -19.24 -3.35
N LEU A 247 -3.84 -19.84 -3.27
CA LEU A 247 -4.38 -20.67 -4.35
C LEU A 247 -5.00 -19.85 -5.48
N THR A 248 -5.42 -18.63 -5.17
CA THR A 248 -6.07 -17.74 -6.15
C THR A 248 -5.04 -16.89 -6.91
N PHE A 249 -4.01 -16.42 -6.24
CA PHE A 249 -3.00 -15.50 -6.73
C PHE A 249 -1.59 -16.07 -6.63
#